data_42af0209b993cd683b78c5cf72930671
#
_entry.id   42af0209b993cd683b78c5cf72930671
#
_cell.length_a   1.000
_cell.length_b   1.000
_cell.length_c   1.000
_cell.angle_alpha   90.00
_cell.angle_beta   90.00
_cell.angle_gamma   90.00
#
_symmetry.space_group_name_H-M   'P 1'
#
loop_
_entity.id
_entity.type
_entity.pdbx_description
1 polymer ?
#
loop_
_entity_poly.entity_id
_entity_poly.type
_entity_poly.pdbx_seq_one_letter_code
_entity_poly.pdbx_strand_id
1 'polypeptide(L)'
;MGIKVIKIMTSEQLTQIGRTLYGPTWQTELARNIVNLDGKELDHRRVRQWACGARPVPEWLLPELKKLAAKKLEEMKKLNVDLEKLA
;
A
#
# COMPACT_ATOMS: atom_id res chain seq x y z
N MET A 1 -11.17 -17.37 24.55
CA MET A 1 -11.86 -16.08 24.40
C MET A 1 -11.33 -15.37 23.18
N GLY A 2 -11.97 -15.56 22.06
CA GLY A 2 -11.51 -14.90 20.87
C GLY A 2 -12.42 -13.78 20.45
N ILE A 3 -12.25 -12.60 21.02
CA ILE A 3 -12.76 -11.43 20.35
C ILE A 3 -11.78 -11.15 19.24
N LYS A 4 -12.13 -11.57 18.03
CA LYS A 4 -11.40 -11.11 16.85
C LYS A 4 -11.61 -9.61 16.75
N VAL A 5 -10.63 -8.85 17.16
CA VAL A 5 -10.58 -7.44 16.83
C VAL A 5 -10.27 -7.38 15.35
N ILE A 6 -11.28 -7.15 14.53
CA ILE A 6 -11.09 -6.86 13.12
C ILE A 6 -10.45 -5.48 13.07
N LYS A 7 -9.16 -5.45 12.81
CA LYS A 7 -8.47 -4.19 12.58
C LYS A 7 -8.86 -3.67 11.21
N ILE A 8 -9.81 -2.73 11.20
CA ILE A 8 -10.15 -2.00 9.98
C ILE A 8 -9.13 -0.88 9.84
N MET A 9 -8.42 -0.86 8.72
CA MET A 9 -7.49 0.21 8.41
C MET A 9 -8.24 1.52 8.22
N THR A 10 -7.79 2.59 8.88
CA THR A 10 -8.37 3.92 8.69
C THR A 10 -7.82 4.58 7.43
N SER A 11 -8.54 5.60 6.94
CA SER A 11 -8.07 6.41 5.80
C SER A 11 -6.74 7.10 6.10
N GLU A 12 -6.52 7.52 7.33
CA GLU A 12 -5.26 8.14 7.76
C GLU A 12 -4.10 7.15 7.72
N GLN A 13 -4.34 5.93 8.21
CA GLN A 13 -3.33 4.86 8.15
C GLN A 13 -2.96 4.51 6.72
N LEU A 14 -3.95 4.41 5.84
CA LEU A 14 -3.71 4.15 4.42
C LEU A 14 -2.88 5.26 3.78
N THR A 15 -3.22 6.51 4.05
CA THR A 15 -2.50 7.67 3.53
C THR A 15 -1.04 7.65 3.98
N GLN A 16 -0.81 7.38 5.25
CA GLN A 16 0.55 7.31 5.80
C GLN A 16 1.36 6.19 5.17
N ILE A 17 0.77 5.01 5.02
CA ILE A 17 1.41 3.86 4.38
C ILE A 17 1.73 4.19 2.92
N GLY A 18 0.78 4.73 2.18
CA GLY A 18 0.97 5.09 0.79
C GLY A 18 2.08 6.11 0.58
N ARG A 19 2.09 7.15 1.39
CA ARG A 19 3.15 8.17 1.34
C ARG A 19 4.51 7.61 1.68
N THR A 20 4.59 6.71 2.63
CA THR A 20 5.84 6.05 2.99
C THR A 20 6.36 5.18 1.84
N LEU A 21 5.47 4.49 1.14
CA LEU A 21 5.85 3.61 0.03
C LEU A 21 6.22 4.39 -1.24
N TYR A 22 5.47 5.40 -1.60
CA TYR A 22 5.55 6.04 -2.92
C TYR A 22 5.64 7.57 -2.91
N GLY A 23 5.58 8.20 -1.75
CA GLY A 23 5.64 9.66 -1.65
C GLY A 23 4.34 10.37 -2.07
N PRO A 24 4.43 11.61 -2.62
CA PRO A 24 3.25 12.43 -2.91
C PRO A 24 2.30 11.86 -3.95
N THR A 25 2.78 11.04 -4.86
CA THR A 25 1.98 10.41 -5.94
C THR A 25 1.50 9.01 -5.58
N TRP A 26 1.43 8.70 -4.29
CA TRP A 26 1.15 7.35 -3.80
C TRP A 26 -0.17 6.76 -4.28
N GLN A 27 -1.20 7.58 -4.48
CA GLN A 27 -2.52 7.07 -4.90
C GLN A 27 -2.45 6.43 -6.29
N THR A 28 -1.81 7.10 -7.22
CA THR A 28 -1.62 6.60 -8.58
C THR A 28 -0.71 5.36 -8.59
N GLU A 29 0.40 5.44 -7.87
CA GLU A 29 1.35 4.32 -7.80
C GLU A 29 0.73 3.09 -7.13
N LEU A 30 -0.04 3.29 -6.07
CA LEU A 30 -0.73 2.21 -5.40
C LEU A 30 -1.73 1.52 -6.34
N ALA A 31 -2.50 2.31 -7.07
CA ALA A 31 -3.47 1.79 -8.02
C ALA A 31 -2.81 0.95 -9.13
N ARG A 32 -1.61 1.33 -9.57
CA ARG A 32 -0.86 0.58 -10.58
C ARG A 32 -0.34 -0.75 -10.07
N ASN A 33 0.01 -0.81 -8.78
CA ASN A 33 0.69 -1.97 -8.21
C ASN A 33 -0.25 -2.95 -7.52
N ILE A 34 -1.50 -2.59 -7.34
CA ILE A 34 -2.51 -3.46 -6.74
C ILE A 34 -3.49 -3.92 -7.81
N VAL A 35 -3.64 -5.24 -7.89
CA VAL A 35 -4.65 -5.87 -8.74
C VAL A 35 -5.80 -6.28 -7.81
N ASN A 36 -7.02 -5.87 -8.14
CA ASN A 36 -8.17 -6.24 -7.32
C ASN A 36 -8.49 -7.73 -7.44
N LEU A 37 -9.45 -8.21 -6.64
CA LEU A 37 -9.80 -9.63 -6.58
C LEU A 37 -10.27 -10.20 -7.92
N ASP A 38 -10.72 -9.36 -8.83
CA ASP A 38 -11.18 -9.76 -10.17
C ASP A 38 -10.04 -9.84 -11.20
N GLY A 39 -8.81 -9.60 -10.78
CA GLY A 39 -7.64 -9.62 -11.67
C GLY A 39 -7.50 -8.36 -12.52
N LYS A 40 -8.25 -7.33 -12.26
CA LYS A 40 -8.19 -6.06 -12.98
C LYS A 40 -7.40 -5.04 -12.21
N GLU A 41 -6.74 -4.12 -12.93
CA GLU A 41 -6.07 -2.99 -12.32
C GLU A 41 -7.05 -2.19 -11.47
N LEU A 42 -6.56 -1.73 -10.32
CA LEU A 42 -7.35 -0.92 -9.42
C LEU A 42 -7.51 0.50 -9.98
N ASP A 43 -8.73 1.02 -9.98
CA ASP A 43 -8.99 2.39 -10.37
C ASP A 43 -8.45 3.33 -9.29
N HIS A 44 -7.63 4.32 -9.69
CA HIS A 44 -7.08 5.31 -8.77
C HIS A 44 -8.18 6.12 -8.03
N ARG A 45 -9.37 6.24 -8.62
CA ARG A 45 -10.52 6.88 -7.97
C ARG A 45 -10.93 6.13 -6.70
N ARG A 46 -10.83 4.81 -6.72
CA ARG A 46 -11.16 3.99 -5.58
C ARG A 46 -10.16 4.21 -4.43
N VAL A 47 -8.88 4.25 -4.76
CA VAL A 47 -7.83 4.59 -3.79
C VAL A 47 -8.08 5.97 -3.18
N ARG A 48 -8.43 6.93 -4.00
CA ARG A 48 -8.76 8.28 -3.56
C ARG A 48 -9.95 8.30 -2.60
N GLN A 49 -10.99 7.53 -2.90
CA GLN A 49 -12.17 7.42 -2.03
C GLN A 49 -11.81 6.82 -0.66
N TRP A 50 -10.93 5.84 -0.64
CA TRP A 50 -10.43 5.28 0.62
C TRP A 50 -9.59 6.31 1.39
N ALA A 51 -8.74 7.04 0.71
CA ALA A 51 -7.85 8.03 1.32
C ALA A 51 -8.62 9.21 1.93
N CYS A 52 -9.70 9.64 1.31
CA CYS A 52 -10.49 10.77 1.82
C CYS A 52 -11.61 10.35 2.78
N GLY A 53 -11.77 9.05 3.03
CA GLY A 53 -12.80 8.55 3.94
C GLY A 53 -14.19 8.43 3.34
N ALA A 54 -14.35 8.66 2.02
CA ALA A 54 -15.66 8.52 1.35
C ALA A 54 -16.14 7.08 1.31
N ARG A 55 -15.22 6.11 1.32
CA ARG A 55 -15.53 4.68 1.42
C ARG A 55 -14.56 4.01 2.39
N PRO A 56 -15.02 3.00 3.14
CA PRO A 56 -14.13 2.27 4.04
C PRO A 56 -13.06 1.51 3.28
N VAL A 57 -11.86 1.43 3.87
CA VAL A 57 -10.75 0.65 3.31
C VAL A 57 -11.10 -0.84 3.41
N PRO A 58 -11.06 -1.60 2.31
CA PRO A 58 -11.42 -3.02 2.34
C PRO A 58 -10.37 -3.86 3.05
N GLU A 59 -10.82 -4.94 3.69
CA GLU A 59 -9.93 -5.86 4.41
C GLU A 59 -8.88 -6.51 3.51
N TRP A 60 -9.25 -6.82 2.26
CA TRP A 60 -8.35 -7.49 1.33
C TRP A 60 -7.13 -6.63 0.94
N LEU A 61 -7.21 -5.32 1.18
CA LEU A 61 -6.13 -4.41 0.85
C LEU A 61 -4.92 -4.58 1.77
N LEU A 62 -5.13 -4.93 3.03
CA LEU A 62 -4.03 -5.06 3.99
C LEU A 62 -2.97 -6.09 3.56
N PRO A 63 -3.33 -7.34 3.20
CA PRO A 63 -2.33 -8.29 2.72
C PRO A 63 -1.63 -7.83 1.44
N GLU A 64 -2.32 -7.13 0.56
CA GLU A 64 -1.70 -6.58 -0.65
C GLU A 64 -0.68 -5.48 -0.31
N LEU A 65 -0.99 -4.62 0.66
CA LEU A 65 -0.05 -3.61 1.14
C LEU A 65 1.18 -4.24 1.79
N LYS A 66 1.00 -5.34 2.53
CA LYS A 66 2.13 -6.08 3.10
C LYS A 66 3.06 -6.62 2.02
N LYS A 67 2.50 -7.14 0.94
CA LYS A 67 3.29 -7.63 -0.21
C LYS A 67 4.08 -6.50 -0.86
N LEU A 68 3.46 -5.35 -1.05
CA LEU A 68 4.12 -4.18 -1.61
C LEU A 68 5.24 -3.66 -0.71
N ALA A 69 5.00 -3.62 0.59
CA ALA A 69 6.01 -3.20 1.55
C ALA A 69 7.22 -4.15 1.56
N ALA A 70 6.98 -5.45 1.51
CA ALA A 70 8.04 -6.45 1.44
C ALA A 70 8.87 -6.31 0.17
N LYS A 71 8.21 -6.10 -0.97
CA LYS A 71 8.87 -5.88 -2.25
C LYS A 71 9.71 -4.61 -2.22
N LYS A 72 9.19 -3.54 -1.67
CA LYS A 72 9.89 -2.26 -1.53
C LYS A 72 11.12 -2.41 -0.64
N LEU A 73 10.99 -3.15 0.45
CA LEU A 73 12.11 -3.42 1.35
C LEU A 73 13.25 -4.16 0.62
N GLU A 74 12.93 -5.17 -0.18
CA GLU A 74 13.93 -5.90 -0.96
C GLU A 74 14.63 -4.98 -1.96
N GLU A 75 13.89 -4.13 -2.65
CA GLU A 75 14.44 -3.16 -3.59
C GLU A 75 15.39 -2.18 -2.88
N MET A 76 15.02 -1.71 -1.70
CA MET A 76 15.83 -0.79 -0.92
C MET A 76 17.10 -1.44 -0.39
N LYS A 77 17.03 -2.71 0.02
CA LYS A 77 18.23 -3.47 0.43
C LYS A 77 19.21 -3.62 -0.71
N LYS A 78 18.71 -3.97 -1.91
CA LYS A 78 19.54 -4.10 -3.10
C LYS A 78 20.19 -2.77 -3.47
N LEU A 79 19.42 -1.69 -3.43
CA LEU A 79 19.93 -0.34 -3.70
C LEU A 79 21.05 0.03 -2.71
N ASN A 80 20.84 -0.27 -1.43
CA ASN A 80 21.84 0.03 -0.40
C ASN A 80 23.16 -0.70 -0.65
N VAL A 81 23.10 -1.98 -1.05
CA VAL A 81 24.30 -2.76 -1.43
C VAL A 81 24.98 -2.13 -2.63
N ASP A 82 24.23 -1.75 -3.65
CA ASP A 82 24.78 -1.12 -4.86
C ASP A 82 25.44 0.23 -4.54
N LEU A 83 24.83 1.02 -3.67
CA LEU A 83 25.40 2.30 -3.23
C LEU A 83 26.68 2.11 -2.44
N GLU A 84 26.77 1.08 -1.60
CA GLU A 84 28.00 0.75 -0.86
C GLU A 84 29.15 0.41 -1.81
N LYS A 85 28.86 -0.24 -2.93
CA LYS A 85 29.88 -0.55 -3.93
C LYS A 85 30.39 0.67 -4.67
N LEU A 86 29.62 1.75 -4.72
CA LEU A 86 30.01 3.00 -5.39
C LEU A 86 30.79 3.94 -4.46
N ALA A 87 30.79 3.68 -3.19
CA ALA A 87 31.46 4.54 -2.20
C ALA A 87 33.00 4.30 -2.17
#